data_979456d7a73ae9d8ee94476c5188a4c3
#
_entry.id   979456d7a73ae9d8ee94476c5188a4c3
#
_cell.length_a   1.000
_cell.length_b   1.000
_cell.length_c   1.000
_cell.angle_alpha   90.00
_cell.angle_beta   90.00
_cell.angle_gamma   90.00
#
_symmetry.space_group_name_H-M   'P 1'
#
loop_
_entity.id
_entity.type
_entity.pdbx_description
1 polymer ?
#
loop_
_entity_poly.entity_id
_entity_poly.type
_entity_poly.pdbx_seq_one_letter_code
_entity_poly.pdbx_strand_id
1 'polypeptide(L)'
;MRKHRKKLHVFEKSLPIVAAALGRLCGVHIEFGSKVPATDGKTIFMPLPSDIDEEAKERMLGVLCHECGHIRFTDMTVGAHATVLEHAIDNALEDVRIEASMNGIYPGAERFFKKAHEPLIRKLCSQKQFEIRSLLTLFILTCAEERILRREWLKALSEKLHELMQKHFGQKLTNSIMQLA
;
A
#
# COMPACT_ATOMS: atom_id res chain seq x y z
N MET A 1 28.71 -13.28 6.12
CA MET A 1 28.04 -12.40 7.09
C MET A 1 28.50 -10.93 7.06
N ARG A 2 29.81 -10.60 7.17
CA ARG A 2 30.32 -9.20 7.22
C ARG A 2 30.01 -8.34 5.98
N LYS A 3 30.04 -8.92 4.78
CA LYS A 3 29.79 -8.24 3.49
C LYS A 3 28.30 -7.91 3.30
N HIS A 4 27.41 -8.76 3.81
CA HIS A 4 25.96 -8.60 3.76
C HIS A 4 25.48 -7.45 4.67
N ARG A 5 25.97 -7.43 5.90
CA ARG A 5 25.71 -6.36 6.88
C ARG A 5 26.17 -4.98 6.38
N LYS A 6 27.27 -4.92 5.61
CA LYS A 6 27.75 -3.68 5.01
C LYS A 6 26.83 -3.16 3.89
N LYS A 7 26.28 -4.05 3.05
CA LYS A 7 25.33 -3.68 1.99
C LYS A 7 24.00 -3.18 2.57
N LEU A 8 23.47 -3.84 3.60
CA LEU A 8 22.30 -3.41 4.34
C LEU A 8 22.47 -1.98 4.86
N HIS A 9 23.54 -1.72 5.58
CA HIS A 9 23.84 -0.43 6.18
C HIS A 9 23.96 0.71 5.16
N VAL A 10 24.54 0.45 3.97
CA VAL A 10 24.63 1.46 2.89
C VAL A 10 23.24 1.76 2.32
N PHE A 11 22.44 0.72 2.11
CA PHE A 11 21.08 0.89 1.61
C PHE A 11 20.19 1.66 2.61
N GLU A 12 20.20 1.26 3.88
CA GLU A 12 19.47 1.97 4.95
C GLU A 12 19.82 3.45 5.02
N LYS A 13 21.10 3.79 4.90
CA LYS A 13 21.57 5.19 4.90
C LYS A 13 21.12 6.00 3.66
N SER A 14 20.81 5.35 2.55
CA SER A 14 20.35 6.02 1.35
C SER A 14 18.85 6.34 1.39
N LEU A 15 18.07 5.58 2.15
CA LEU A 15 16.60 5.71 2.16
C LEU A 15 16.10 7.11 2.62
N PRO A 16 16.68 7.78 3.64
CA PRO A 16 16.27 9.13 4.02
C PRO A 16 16.46 10.15 2.88
N ILE A 17 17.51 9.99 2.07
CA ILE A 17 17.76 10.86 0.91
C ILE A 17 16.68 10.64 -0.16
N VAL A 18 16.36 9.37 -0.42
CA VAL A 18 15.28 9.00 -1.35
C VAL A 18 13.93 9.50 -0.85
N ALA A 19 13.65 9.32 0.44
CA ALA A 19 12.42 9.80 1.08
C ALA A 19 12.26 11.32 0.96
N ALA A 20 13.33 12.08 1.24
CA ALA A 20 13.31 13.54 1.11
C ALA A 20 13.03 14.00 -0.34
N ALA A 21 13.59 13.30 -1.32
CA ALA A 21 13.35 13.59 -2.74
C ALA A 21 11.93 13.26 -3.18
N LEU A 22 11.40 12.09 -2.79
CA LEU A 22 10.06 11.62 -3.16
C LEU A 22 8.96 12.42 -2.42
N GLY A 23 9.10 12.63 -1.13
CA GLY A 23 8.15 13.34 -0.29
C GLY A 23 8.20 14.86 -0.45
N ARG A 24 9.22 15.40 -1.14
CA ARG A 24 9.52 16.86 -1.18
C ARG A 24 9.62 17.51 0.20
N LEU A 25 10.01 16.75 1.19
CA LEU A 25 10.18 17.21 2.56
C LEU A 25 11.60 16.88 3.04
N CYS A 26 12.37 17.93 3.38
CA CYS A 26 13.68 17.74 4.01
C CYS A 26 13.49 17.28 5.46
N GLY A 27 14.37 16.39 5.93
CA GLY A 27 14.36 15.94 7.33
C GLY A 27 13.35 14.84 7.64
N VAL A 28 12.85 14.12 6.62
CA VAL A 28 12.09 12.89 6.86
C VAL A 28 12.98 11.87 7.55
N HIS A 29 12.54 11.40 8.70
CA HIS A 29 13.19 10.32 9.44
C HIS A 29 12.67 8.97 9.00
N ILE A 30 13.53 7.94 9.06
CA ILE A 30 13.11 6.55 8.83
C ILE A 30 13.47 5.75 10.06
N GLU A 31 12.46 5.12 10.64
CA GLU A 31 12.59 4.19 11.75
C GLU A 31 12.29 2.77 11.31
N PHE A 32 13.21 1.85 11.62
CA PHE A 32 13.06 0.43 11.30
C PHE A 32 12.58 -0.37 12.50
N GLY A 33 11.85 -1.45 12.23
CA GLY A 33 11.40 -2.40 13.24
C GLY A 33 9.90 -2.37 13.51
N SER A 34 9.14 -1.53 12.80
CA SER A 34 7.68 -1.59 12.80
C SER A 34 7.19 -2.92 12.20
N LYS A 35 6.02 -3.39 12.63
CA LYS A 35 5.39 -4.57 12.02
C LYS A 35 4.65 -4.22 10.72
N VAL A 36 4.18 -2.99 10.63
CA VAL A 36 3.40 -2.46 9.51
C VAL A 36 4.03 -1.13 9.10
N PRO A 37 4.17 -0.85 7.81
CA PRO A 37 4.57 0.46 7.33
C PRO A 37 3.57 1.52 7.77
N ALA A 38 4.03 2.72 8.06
CA ALA A 38 3.18 3.85 8.39
C ALA A 38 3.99 5.16 8.36
N THR A 39 3.32 6.30 8.28
CA THR A 39 3.93 7.61 8.51
C THR A 39 3.05 8.52 9.37
N ASP A 40 3.70 9.39 10.11
CA ASP A 40 3.06 10.51 10.84
C ASP A 40 3.23 11.85 10.11
N GLY A 41 3.70 11.84 8.86
CA GLY A 41 4.01 13.02 8.07
C GLY A 41 5.45 13.54 8.23
N LYS A 42 6.22 13.02 9.18
CA LYS A 42 7.63 13.39 9.44
C LYS A 42 8.54 12.20 9.56
N THR A 43 8.04 11.10 10.11
CA THR A 43 8.74 9.85 10.29
C THR A 43 8.05 8.77 9.48
N ILE A 44 8.83 7.97 8.76
CA ILE A 44 8.37 6.78 8.08
C ILE A 44 8.81 5.57 8.89
N PHE A 45 7.85 4.80 9.36
CA PHE A 45 8.08 3.55 10.07
C PHE A 45 8.10 2.40 9.08
N MET A 46 9.18 1.64 9.05
CA MET A 46 9.37 0.55 8.08
C MET A 46 9.70 -0.77 8.76
N PRO A 47 9.17 -1.90 8.22
CA PRO A 47 9.64 -3.21 8.64
C PRO A 47 11.12 -3.39 8.26
N LEU A 48 11.89 -3.98 9.17
CA LEU A 48 13.26 -4.37 8.85
C LEU A 48 13.24 -5.73 8.13
N PRO A 49 13.72 -5.83 6.89
CA PRO A 49 13.78 -7.11 6.20
C PRO A 49 14.82 -8.03 6.84
N SER A 50 14.53 -9.33 6.87
CA SER A 50 15.47 -10.34 7.37
C SER A 50 16.68 -10.52 6.46
N ASP A 51 16.52 -10.22 5.17
CA ASP A 51 17.57 -10.27 4.15
C ASP A 51 17.42 -9.09 3.17
N ILE A 52 18.51 -8.69 2.53
CA ILE A 52 18.56 -7.61 1.53
C ILE A 52 19.09 -8.15 0.21
N ASP A 53 18.25 -8.87 -0.49
CA ASP A 53 18.39 -9.12 -1.92
C ASP A 53 17.78 -7.96 -2.74
N GLU A 54 17.88 -8.02 -4.05
CA GLU A 54 17.35 -6.97 -4.93
C GLU A 54 15.80 -6.89 -4.85
N GLU A 55 15.14 -8.02 -4.65
CA GLU A 55 13.69 -8.05 -4.52
C GLU A 55 13.22 -7.39 -3.21
N ALA A 56 13.93 -7.63 -2.10
CA ALA A 56 13.66 -6.95 -0.83
C ALA A 56 13.89 -5.45 -0.93
N LYS A 57 14.91 -5.00 -1.67
CA LYS A 57 15.13 -3.57 -1.93
C LYS A 57 14.00 -2.95 -2.73
N GLU A 58 13.54 -3.62 -3.81
CA GLU A 58 12.42 -3.13 -4.62
C GLU A 58 11.13 -3.05 -3.79
N ARG A 59 10.87 -4.04 -2.92
CA ARG A 59 9.74 -3.98 -1.98
C ARG A 59 9.85 -2.80 -1.01
N MET A 60 11.03 -2.59 -0.42
CA MET A 60 11.26 -1.47 0.49
C MET A 60 11.12 -0.12 -0.21
N LEU A 61 11.56 0.01 -1.45
CA LEU A 61 11.37 1.22 -2.24
C LEU A 61 9.89 1.45 -2.56
N GLY A 62 9.11 0.40 -2.80
CA GLY A 62 7.66 0.51 -2.98
C GLY A 62 6.95 1.01 -1.73
N VAL A 63 7.28 0.43 -0.58
CA VAL A 63 6.78 0.89 0.73
C VAL A 63 7.19 2.35 0.97
N LEU A 64 8.46 2.68 0.76
CA LEU A 64 8.94 4.04 0.94
C LEU A 64 8.22 5.04 0.03
N CYS A 65 7.99 4.66 -1.24
CA CYS A 65 7.28 5.50 -2.20
C CYS A 65 5.83 5.75 -1.77
N HIS A 66 5.16 4.74 -1.24
CA HIS A 66 3.82 4.80 -0.69
C HIS A 66 3.75 5.78 0.51
N GLU A 67 4.61 5.59 1.51
CA GLU A 67 4.64 6.46 2.69
C GLU A 67 5.02 7.91 2.34
N CYS A 68 5.91 8.10 1.36
CA CYS A 68 6.21 9.43 0.80
C CYS A 68 5.00 10.03 0.08
N GLY A 69 4.14 9.21 -0.51
CA GLY A 69 2.87 9.62 -1.08
C GLY A 69 1.96 10.25 -0.03
N HIS A 70 1.82 9.60 1.12
CA HIS A 70 1.09 10.16 2.26
C HIS A 70 1.70 11.48 2.75
N ILE A 71 3.01 11.55 2.97
CA ILE A 71 3.69 12.78 3.40
C ILE A 71 3.40 13.95 2.42
N ARG A 72 3.33 13.65 1.14
CA ARG A 72 3.23 14.68 0.10
C ARG A 72 1.80 15.11 -0.21
N PHE A 73 0.84 14.22 -0.09
CA PHE A 73 -0.50 14.41 -0.63
C PHE A 73 -1.62 14.26 0.39
N THR A 74 -1.39 13.58 1.52
CA THR A 74 -2.43 13.40 2.54
C THR A 74 -2.49 14.59 3.48
N ASP A 75 -3.69 15.09 3.69
CA ASP A 75 -3.94 16.06 4.76
C ASP A 75 -4.07 15.32 6.09
N MET A 76 -2.98 15.28 6.85
CA MET A 76 -2.92 14.62 8.17
C MET A 76 -3.77 15.32 9.25
N THR A 77 -4.40 16.44 8.92
CA THR A 77 -5.26 17.19 9.87
C THR A 77 -6.73 16.81 9.76
N VAL A 78 -7.11 16.05 8.73
CA VAL A 78 -8.49 15.58 8.53
C VAL A 78 -8.89 14.66 9.68
N GLY A 79 -10.01 15.01 10.31
CA GLY A 79 -10.43 14.54 11.61
C GLY A 79 -10.81 13.06 11.71
N ALA A 80 -11.18 12.66 12.92
CA ALA A 80 -11.49 11.29 13.27
C ALA A 80 -12.76 10.78 12.54
N HIS A 81 -12.69 9.57 12.02
CA HIS A 81 -13.83 8.84 11.45
C HIS A 81 -14.81 8.41 12.55
N ALA A 82 -16.09 8.40 12.21
CA ALA A 82 -17.14 8.00 13.16
C ALA A 82 -17.08 6.49 13.47
N THR A 83 -16.62 5.68 12.51
CA THR A 83 -16.54 4.21 12.65
C THR A 83 -15.21 3.65 12.14
N VAL A 84 -14.85 2.46 12.65
CA VAL A 84 -13.66 1.71 12.18
C VAL A 84 -13.78 1.34 10.69
N LEU A 85 -14.99 1.09 10.19
CA LEU A 85 -15.21 0.76 8.78
C LEU A 85 -14.99 1.97 7.88
N GLU A 86 -15.52 3.14 8.25
CA GLU A 86 -15.28 4.39 7.51
C GLU A 86 -13.81 4.69 7.43
N HIS A 87 -13.09 4.61 8.55
CA HIS A 87 -11.64 4.79 8.56
C HIS A 87 -10.92 3.81 7.62
N ALA A 88 -11.31 2.54 7.63
CA ALA A 88 -10.67 1.53 6.78
C ALA A 88 -10.94 1.77 5.28
N ILE A 89 -12.14 2.21 4.92
CA ILE A 89 -12.50 2.53 3.53
C ILE A 89 -11.79 3.80 3.08
N ASP A 90 -11.80 4.85 3.89
CA ASP A 90 -11.12 6.11 3.60
C ASP A 90 -9.63 5.89 3.39
N ASN A 91 -8.99 5.14 4.28
CA ASN A 91 -7.58 4.81 4.15
C ASN A 91 -7.29 4.04 2.86
N ALA A 92 -8.13 3.06 2.52
CA ALA A 92 -7.98 2.29 1.29
C ALA A 92 -8.13 3.16 0.02
N LEU A 93 -9.08 4.09 0.00
CA LEU A 93 -9.26 5.03 -1.13
C LEU A 93 -8.15 6.07 -1.18
N GLU A 94 -7.67 6.53 -0.02
CA GLU A 94 -6.54 7.44 0.07
C GLU A 94 -5.26 6.79 -0.47
N ASP A 95 -5.01 5.50 -0.17
CA ASP A 95 -3.89 4.73 -0.71
C ASP A 95 -3.91 4.73 -2.25
N VAL A 96 -5.08 4.48 -2.86
CA VAL A 96 -5.24 4.55 -4.34
C VAL A 96 -4.94 5.95 -4.85
N ARG A 97 -5.45 6.99 -4.17
CA ARG A 97 -5.28 8.39 -4.57
C ARG A 97 -3.82 8.82 -4.52
N ILE A 98 -3.11 8.50 -3.44
CA ILE A 98 -1.69 8.87 -3.29
C ILE A 98 -0.82 8.12 -4.29
N GLU A 99 -1.07 6.83 -4.52
CA GLU A 99 -0.32 6.04 -5.48
C GLU A 99 -0.56 6.51 -6.93
N ALA A 100 -1.80 6.88 -7.28
CA ALA A 100 -2.10 7.51 -8.56
C ALA A 100 -1.33 8.83 -8.73
N SER A 101 -1.28 9.65 -7.67
CA SER A 101 -0.57 10.92 -7.68
C SER A 101 0.95 10.73 -7.80
N MET A 102 1.50 9.73 -7.09
CA MET A 102 2.92 9.37 -7.20
C MET A 102 3.27 8.84 -8.59
N ASN A 103 2.43 7.99 -9.19
CA ASN A 103 2.63 7.49 -10.56
C ASN A 103 2.58 8.61 -11.60
N GLY A 104 1.74 9.62 -11.38
CA GLY A 104 1.68 10.80 -12.26
C GLY A 104 2.98 11.61 -12.26
N ILE A 105 3.74 11.60 -11.17
CA ILE A 105 5.02 12.31 -11.06
C ILE A 105 6.22 11.41 -11.36
N TYR A 106 6.14 10.15 -10.92
CA TYR A 106 7.18 9.14 -11.05
C TYR A 106 6.62 7.87 -11.70
N PRO A 107 6.46 7.84 -13.04
CA PRO A 107 5.84 6.69 -13.73
C PRO A 107 6.51 5.34 -13.44
N GLY A 108 7.80 5.36 -13.03
CA GLY A 108 8.53 4.15 -12.61
C GLY A 108 8.13 3.63 -11.22
N ALA A 109 7.33 4.36 -10.43
CA ALA A 109 6.90 3.95 -9.09
C ALA A 109 6.01 2.71 -9.13
N GLU A 110 5.19 2.54 -10.18
CA GLU A 110 4.26 1.42 -10.33
C GLU A 110 4.92 0.04 -10.16
N ARG A 111 6.12 -0.14 -10.70
CA ARG A 111 6.84 -1.41 -10.56
C ARG A 111 7.21 -1.69 -9.09
N PHE A 112 7.52 -0.65 -8.32
CA PHE A 112 7.86 -0.76 -6.91
C PHE A 112 6.62 -0.99 -6.05
N PHE A 113 5.50 -0.32 -6.35
CA PHE A 113 4.20 -0.60 -5.73
C PHE A 113 3.79 -2.06 -5.92
N LYS A 114 3.85 -2.57 -7.16
CA LYS A 114 3.61 -3.98 -7.44
C LYS A 114 4.46 -4.89 -6.54
N LYS A 115 5.76 -4.61 -6.42
CA LYS A 115 6.67 -5.40 -5.58
C LYS A 115 6.34 -5.32 -4.09
N ALA A 116 5.93 -4.17 -3.61
CA ALA A 116 5.50 -3.99 -2.22
C ALA A 116 4.23 -4.78 -1.91
N HIS A 117 3.27 -4.77 -2.82
CA HIS A 117 1.97 -5.44 -2.65
C HIS A 117 1.99 -6.96 -2.88
N GLU A 118 2.91 -7.48 -3.71
CA GLU A 118 2.98 -8.91 -4.05
C GLU A 118 2.87 -9.89 -2.87
N PRO A 119 3.58 -9.71 -1.73
CA PRO A 119 3.48 -10.64 -0.60
C PRO A 119 2.08 -10.65 0.04
N LEU A 120 1.47 -9.47 0.17
CA LEU A 120 0.12 -9.32 0.70
C LEU A 120 -0.91 -9.99 -0.23
N ILE A 121 -0.82 -9.74 -1.53
CA ILE A 121 -1.73 -10.31 -2.53
C ILE A 121 -1.64 -11.83 -2.52
N ARG A 122 -0.43 -12.41 -2.52
CA ARG A 122 -0.25 -13.87 -2.41
C ARG A 122 -0.92 -14.43 -1.16
N LYS A 123 -0.75 -13.76 0.00
CA LYS A 123 -1.41 -14.13 1.25
C LYS A 123 -2.92 -14.07 1.11
N LEU A 124 -3.47 -12.97 0.60
CA LEU A 124 -4.91 -12.79 0.42
C LEU A 124 -5.49 -13.79 -0.58
N CYS A 125 -4.80 -14.06 -1.69
CA CYS A 125 -5.23 -15.09 -2.65
C CYS A 125 -5.26 -16.51 -2.05
N SER A 126 -4.40 -16.83 -1.09
CA SER A 126 -4.40 -18.12 -0.40
C SER A 126 -5.41 -18.23 0.75
N GLN A 127 -5.90 -17.10 1.26
CA GLN A 127 -6.81 -17.06 2.40
C GLN A 127 -8.21 -17.57 2.02
N LYS A 128 -8.77 -18.48 2.83
CA LYS A 128 -10.08 -19.10 2.55
C LYS A 128 -11.27 -18.33 3.11
N GLN A 129 -11.05 -17.55 4.16
CA GLN A 129 -12.09 -16.82 4.86
C GLN A 129 -11.62 -15.39 5.18
N PHE A 130 -12.53 -14.45 5.11
CA PHE A 130 -12.30 -13.05 5.48
C PHE A 130 -13.36 -12.62 6.50
N GLU A 131 -12.96 -11.75 7.40
CA GLU A 131 -13.93 -10.98 8.17
C GLU A 131 -14.70 -10.05 7.20
N ILE A 132 -15.99 -9.87 7.43
CA ILE A 132 -16.88 -9.10 6.51
C ILE A 132 -16.34 -7.69 6.25
N ARG A 133 -15.87 -6.99 7.29
CA ARG A 133 -15.29 -5.64 7.13
C ARG A 133 -14.06 -5.64 6.24
N SER A 134 -13.15 -6.58 6.48
CA SER A 134 -11.93 -6.74 5.66
C SER A 134 -12.28 -7.12 4.22
N LEU A 135 -13.26 -7.98 4.01
CA LEU A 135 -13.72 -8.34 2.67
C LEU A 135 -14.27 -7.13 1.92
N LEU A 136 -15.12 -6.34 2.56
CA LEU A 136 -15.72 -5.14 1.96
C LEU A 136 -14.64 -4.09 1.61
N THR A 137 -13.75 -3.79 2.57
CA THR A 137 -12.66 -2.83 2.36
C THR A 137 -11.73 -3.26 1.22
N LEU A 138 -11.29 -4.52 1.21
CA LEU A 138 -10.44 -5.06 0.15
C LEU A 138 -11.13 -5.07 -1.21
N PHE A 139 -12.43 -5.34 -1.25
CA PHE A 139 -13.20 -5.31 -2.49
C PHE A 139 -13.31 -3.90 -3.06
N ILE A 140 -13.63 -2.90 -2.23
CA ILE A 140 -13.66 -1.49 -2.62
C ILE A 140 -12.28 -1.04 -3.11
N LEU A 141 -11.22 -1.35 -2.37
CA LEU A 141 -9.84 -1.04 -2.74
C LEU A 141 -9.49 -1.61 -4.12
N THR A 142 -9.73 -2.91 -4.35
CA THR A 142 -9.41 -3.54 -5.64
C THR A 142 -10.22 -2.98 -6.80
N CYS A 143 -11.50 -2.67 -6.60
CA CYS A 143 -12.33 -2.02 -7.61
C CYS A 143 -11.81 -0.61 -7.97
N ALA A 144 -11.42 0.18 -6.97
CA ALA A 144 -10.86 1.51 -7.17
C ALA A 144 -9.49 1.44 -7.89
N GLU A 145 -8.61 0.52 -7.50
CA GLU A 145 -7.32 0.31 -8.15
C GLU A 145 -7.45 -0.13 -9.61
N GLU A 146 -8.38 -1.03 -9.92
CA GLU A 146 -8.65 -1.44 -11.31
C GLU A 146 -9.14 -0.28 -12.18
N ARG A 147 -10.00 0.57 -11.64
CA ARG A 147 -10.57 1.72 -12.38
C ARG A 147 -9.59 2.87 -12.56
N ILE A 148 -8.90 3.24 -11.49
CA ILE A 148 -8.04 4.44 -11.44
C ILE A 148 -6.65 4.11 -11.96
N LEU A 149 -6.05 3.02 -11.47
CA LEU A 149 -4.66 2.66 -11.76
C LEU A 149 -4.52 1.59 -12.85
N ARG A 150 -5.63 0.92 -13.24
CA ARG A 150 -5.67 -0.14 -14.27
C ARG A 150 -4.67 -1.26 -14.00
N ARG A 151 -4.59 -1.70 -12.73
CA ARG A 151 -3.64 -2.70 -12.24
C ARG A 151 -4.06 -4.12 -12.58
N GLU A 152 -3.73 -4.60 -13.76
CA GLU A 152 -4.06 -5.97 -14.19
C GLU A 152 -3.44 -7.06 -13.29
N TRP A 153 -2.35 -6.76 -12.58
CA TRP A 153 -1.73 -7.69 -11.66
C TRP A 153 -2.56 -7.95 -10.38
N LEU A 154 -3.62 -7.19 -10.14
CA LEU A 154 -4.61 -7.45 -9.07
C LEU A 154 -5.75 -8.37 -9.51
N LYS A 155 -5.87 -8.69 -10.78
CA LYS A 155 -7.02 -9.40 -11.36
C LYS A 155 -7.40 -10.67 -10.59
N ALA A 156 -6.43 -11.52 -10.27
CA ALA A 156 -6.70 -12.77 -9.53
C ALA A 156 -7.27 -12.53 -8.13
N LEU A 157 -6.85 -11.46 -7.44
CA LEU A 157 -7.40 -11.07 -6.15
C LEU A 157 -8.80 -10.48 -6.32
N SER A 158 -8.99 -9.61 -7.29
CA SER A 158 -10.28 -8.98 -7.61
C SER A 158 -11.35 -10.02 -7.94
N GLU A 159 -11.07 -10.97 -8.82
CA GLU A 159 -11.98 -12.07 -9.16
C GLU A 159 -12.39 -12.87 -7.91
N LYS A 160 -11.43 -13.23 -7.08
CA LYS A 160 -11.70 -13.95 -5.83
C LYS A 160 -12.57 -13.14 -4.86
N LEU A 161 -12.27 -11.87 -4.67
CA LEU A 161 -13.06 -11.00 -3.78
C LEU A 161 -14.47 -10.81 -4.32
N HIS A 162 -14.62 -10.69 -5.64
CA HIS A 162 -15.91 -10.62 -6.30
C HIS A 162 -16.78 -11.87 -6.03
N GLU A 163 -16.23 -13.06 -6.18
CA GLU A 163 -16.93 -14.31 -5.86
C GLU A 163 -17.37 -14.36 -4.39
N LEU A 164 -16.49 -13.97 -3.48
CA LEU A 164 -16.81 -13.93 -2.05
C LEU A 164 -17.87 -12.89 -1.71
N MET A 165 -17.84 -11.73 -2.34
CA MET A 165 -18.86 -10.69 -2.18
C MET A 165 -20.22 -11.17 -2.70
N GLN A 166 -20.27 -11.80 -3.86
CA GLN A 166 -21.50 -12.38 -4.39
C GLN A 166 -22.09 -13.45 -3.47
N LYS A 167 -21.23 -14.30 -2.91
CA LYS A 167 -21.67 -15.34 -1.97
C LYS A 167 -22.25 -14.77 -0.68
N HIS A 168 -21.68 -13.70 -0.13
CA HIS A 168 -22.12 -13.12 1.14
C HIS A 168 -23.24 -12.11 1.01
N PHE A 169 -23.25 -11.31 -0.04
CA PHE A 169 -24.15 -10.15 -0.22
C PHE A 169 -25.11 -10.26 -1.41
N GLY A 170 -24.91 -11.28 -2.25
CA GLY A 170 -25.67 -11.45 -3.50
C GLY A 170 -25.24 -10.51 -4.62
N GLN A 171 -25.59 -10.88 -5.85
CA GLN A 171 -25.14 -10.20 -7.07
C GLN A 171 -25.55 -8.71 -7.12
N LYS A 172 -26.76 -8.40 -6.74
CA LYS A 172 -27.28 -7.03 -6.85
C LYS A 172 -26.48 -6.03 -6.00
N LEU A 173 -26.21 -6.38 -4.73
CA LEU A 173 -25.47 -5.49 -3.84
C LEU A 173 -23.99 -5.42 -4.26
N THR A 174 -23.39 -6.54 -4.66
CA THR A 174 -22.02 -6.57 -5.17
C THR A 174 -21.86 -5.64 -6.38
N ASN A 175 -22.76 -5.72 -7.36
CA ASN A 175 -22.73 -4.83 -8.52
C ASN A 175 -22.94 -3.36 -8.15
N SER A 176 -23.80 -3.06 -7.18
CA SER A 176 -24.00 -1.67 -6.71
C SER A 176 -22.75 -1.11 -6.06
N ILE A 177 -22.06 -1.89 -5.22
CA ILE A 177 -20.79 -1.47 -4.60
C ILE A 177 -19.71 -1.25 -5.68
N MET A 178 -19.60 -2.15 -6.66
CA MET A 178 -18.70 -1.98 -7.79
C MET A 178 -18.91 -0.68 -8.57
N GLN A 179 -20.16 -0.24 -8.71
CA GLN A 179 -20.49 1.01 -9.42
C GLN A 179 -20.09 2.26 -8.63
N LEU A 180 -20.06 2.18 -7.32
CA LEU A 180 -19.72 3.29 -6.42
C LEU A 180 -18.21 3.43 -6.18
N ALA A 181 -17.46 2.33 -6.19
CA ALA A 181 -16.00 2.31 -6.05
C ALA A 181 -15.31 2.65 -7.38
#